data_9528937475b32419d8b361652156fdce
#
_entry.id   9528937475b32419d8b361652156fdce
#
_cell.length_a   1.000
_cell.length_b   1.000
_cell.length_c   1.000
_cell.angle_alpha   90.00
_cell.angle_beta   90.00
_cell.angle_gamma   90.00
#
_symmetry.space_group_name_H-M   'P 1'
#
loop_
_entity.id
_entity.type
_entity.pdbx_description
1 polymer ?
#
loop_
_entity_poly.entity_id
_entity_poly.type
_entity_poly.pdbx_seq_one_letter_code
_entity_poly.pdbx_strand_id
1 'polypeptide(L)'
;MLFRSTADQGEKVMKNLVFNNNGARALGECALVPDPSPISQSGITFFNTLFDENASNHLAIGAAYATSVEGGADMTEEELKAAGLNRSDVHVDFMIGSNQMNIDGIHHDGSRVPIFRNGDWVI
;
A
#
# COMPACT_ATOMS: atom_id res chain seq x y z
N MET A 1 -8.19 -4.50 9.54
CA MET A 1 -8.13 -3.40 10.55
C MET A 1 -6.94 -3.63 11.46
N LEU A 2 -6.14 -2.60 11.73
CA LEU A 2 -4.97 -2.66 12.60
C LEU A 2 -5.40 -2.63 14.08
N PHE A 3 -5.07 -3.68 14.80
CA PHE A 3 -5.39 -3.80 16.24
C PHE A 3 -4.19 -3.53 17.14
N ARG A 4 -3.00 -3.82 16.62
CA ARG A 4 -1.74 -3.67 17.33
C ARG A 4 -0.68 -3.13 16.37
N SER A 5 0.03 -2.10 16.78
CA SER A 5 1.10 -1.49 16.00
C SER A 5 2.30 -1.28 16.89
N THR A 6 3.46 -1.74 16.44
CA THR A 6 4.75 -1.59 17.10
C THR A 6 5.79 -1.15 16.10
N ALA A 7 6.82 -0.43 16.54
CA ALA A 7 7.94 -0.04 15.71
C ALA A 7 9.21 0.07 16.57
N ASP A 8 10.34 -0.24 15.96
CA ASP A 8 11.66 -0.11 16.63
C ASP A 8 12.02 1.36 16.85
N GLN A 9 11.59 2.23 15.93
CA GLN A 9 11.74 3.69 16.04
C GLN A 9 10.41 4.38 15.69
N GLY A 10 10.14 5.52 16.31
CA GLY A 10 8.96 6.32 16.02
C GLY A 10 7.62 5.70 16.43
N GLU A 11 7.60 4.67 17.29
CA GLU A 11 6.36 3.96 17.67
C GLU A 11 5.26 4.90 18.16
N LYS A 12 5.62 5.94 18.93
CA LYS A 12 4.65 6.93 19.42
C LYS A 12 3.99 7.70 18.26
N VAL A 13 4.78 8.05 17.23
CA VAL A 13 4.28 8.78 16.05
C VAL A 13 3.34 7.85 15.26
N MET A 14 3.75 6.62 15.01
CA MET A 14 2.93 5.62 14.32
C MET A 14 1.63 5.34 15.09
N LYS A 15 1.67 5.16 16.41
CA LYS A 15 0.47 4.97 17.22
C LYS A 15 -0.46 6.17 17.15
N ASN A 16 0.10 7.38 17.18
CA ASN A 16 -0.68 8.61 17.05
C ASN A 16 -1.37 8.67 15.66
N LEU A 17 -0.64 8.34 14.60
CA LEU A 17 -1.17 8.26 13.24
C LEU A 17 -2.35 7.27 13.17
N VAL A 18 -2.13 6.02 13.61
CA VAL A 18 -3.10 4.93 13.46
C VAL A 18 -4.35 5.09 14.33
N PHE A 19 -4.20 5.61 15.55
CA PHE A 19 -5.29 5.62 16.54
C PHE A 19 -6.01 6.95 16.68
N ASN A 20 -5.42 8.06 16.21
CA ASN A 20 -6.02 9.39 16.36
C ASN A 20 -6.57 9.96 15.04
N ASN A 21 -6.42 9.25 13.91
CA ASN A 21 -7.00 9.68 12.64
C ASN A 21 -8.11 8.73 12.22
N ASN A 22 -9.22 9.29 11.77
CA ASN A 22 -10.35 8.50 11.31
C ASN A 22 -9.95 7.67 10.09
N GLY A 23 -10.34 6.39 10.06
CA GLY A 23 -10.03 5.48 8.96
C GLY A 23 -8.57 4.98 8.89
N ALA A 24 -7.65 5.51 9.72
CA ALA A 24 -6.23 5.14 9.68
C ALA A 24 -5.92 3.72 10.21
N ARG A 25 -6.91 3.01 10.75
CA ARG A 25 -6.76 1.62 11.21
C ARG A 25 -6.96 0.59 10.10
N ALA A 26 -7.14 1.03 8.88
CA ALA A 26 -7.24 0.18 7.69
C ALA A 26 -6.21 0.59 6.65
N LEU A 27 -5.91 -0.33 5.75
CA LEU A 27 -5.07 -0.04 4.59
C LEU A 27 -5.93 0.63 3.50
N GLY A 28 -5.33 1.57 2.78
CA GLY A 28 -5.90 2.25 1.63
C GLY A 28 -5.23 1.85 0.33
N GLU A 29 -4.02 1.28 0.40
CA GLU A 29 -3.27 0.91 -0.79
C GLU A 29 -2.44 -0.36 -0.58
N CYS A 30 -2.28 -1.10 -1.68
CA CYS A 30 -1.32 -2.17 -1.85
C CYS A 30 -0.70 -2.02 -3.24
N ALA A 31 0.51 -1.48 -3.30
CA ALA A 31 1.20 -1.18 -4.54
C ALA A 31 2.26 -2.24 -4.89
N LEU A 32 2.26 -2.65 -6.15
CA LEU A 32 3.24 -3.58 -6.69
C LEU A 32 4.26 -2.81 -7.55
N VAL A 33 5.46 -2.64 -7.02
CA VAL A 33 6.57 -1.93 -7.65
C VAL A 33 7.80 -2.82 -7.62
N PRO A 34 8.42 -3.15 -8.76
CA PRO A 34 9.61 -4.00 -8.78
C PRO A 34 10.81 -3.29 -8.14
N ASP A 35 11.67 -4.07 -7.48
CA ASP A 35 12.93 -3.55 -6.91
C ASP A 35 13.82 -2.85 -7.95
N PRO A 36 13.97 -3.37 -9.20
CA PRO A 36 14.70 -2.67 -10.26
C PRO A 36 13.94 -1.48 -10.89
N SER A 37 13.05 -0.80 -10.14
CA SER A 37 12.41 0.42 -10.62
C SER A 37 13.42 1.54 -10.90
N PRO A 38 13.15 2.48 -11.81
CA PRO A 38 14.06 3.61 -12.07
C PRO A 38 14.35 4.44 -10.81
N ILE A 39 13.38 4.57 -9.90
CA ILE A 39 13.56 5.28 -8.63
C ILE A 39 14.53 4.54 -7.74
N SER A 40 14.36 3.22 -7.55
CA SER A 40 15.29 2.39 -6.78
C SER A 40 16.70 2.43 -7.37
N GLN A 41 16.80 2.28 -8.68
CA GLN A 41 18.10 2.26 -9.38
C GLN A 41 18.84 3.61 -9.36
N SER A 42 18.12 4.72 -9.17
CA SER A 42 18.76 6.04 -9.04
C SER A 42 19.59 6.17 -7.77
N GLY A 43 19.30 5.42 -6.73
CA GLY A 43 19.93 5.52 -5.41
C GLY A 43 19.71 6.88 -4.72
N ILE A 44 18.74 7.66 -5.20
CA ILE A 44 18.42 9.00 -4.69
C ILE A 44 17.16 8.95 -3.83
N THR A 45 17.18 9.56 -2.66
CA THR A 45 15.98 9.90 -1.91
C THR A 45 15.55 11.31 -2.30
N PHE A 46 14.37 11.42 -2.88
CA PHE A 46 13.87 12.70 -3.42
C PHE A 46 13.22 13.58 -2.35
N PHE A 47 12.89 13.01 -1.19
CA PHE A 47 12.07 13.65 -0.15
C PHE A 47 10.72 14.12 -0.69
N ASN A 48 10.20 13.38 -1.63
CA ASN A 48 8.91 13.59 -2.26
C ASN A 48 8.22 12.24 -2.37
N THR A 49 7.11 12.06 -1.65
CA THR A 49 6.38 10.78 -1.56
C THR A 49 5.99 10.25 -2.94
N LEU A 50 5.53 11.11 -3.85
CA LEU A 50 5.12 10.71 -5.21
C LEU A 50 6.26 10.08 -6.05
N PHE A 51 7.51 10.33 -5.70
CA PHE A 51 8.66 9.67 -6.30
C PHE A 51 9.14 8.49 -5.44
N ASP A 52 9.35 8.72 -4.15
CA ASP A 52 10.02 7.76 -3.26
C ASP A 52 9.16 6.50 -3.04
N GLU A 53 7.83 6.60 -3.10
CA GLU A 53 6.92 5.45 -3.03
C GLU A 53 7.15 4.44 -4.18
N ASN A 54 7.62 4.91 -5.33
CA ASN A 54 7.92 4.08 -6.50
C ASN A 54 9.30 3.39 -6.44
N ALA A 55 9.97 3.43 -5.30
CA ALA A 55 11.22 2.69 -5.08
C ALA A 55 10.99 1.21 -4.77
N SER A 56 9.83 0.82 -4.24
CA SER A 56 9.56 -0.58 -3.90
C SER A 56 8.07 -0.88 -3.72
N ASN A 57 7.73 -2.16 -3.59
CA ASN A 57 6.40 -2.55 -3.13
C ASN A 57 6.09 -1.86 -1.80
N HIS A 58 4.90 -1.30 -1.68
CA HIS A 58 4.48 -0.59 -0.48
C HIS A 58 3.00 -0.83 -0.15
N LEU A 59 2.66 -0.54 1.08
CA LEU A 59 1.29 -0.46 1.55
C LEU A 59 1.05 0.96 2.07
N ALA A 60 -0.17 1.46 1.98
CA ALA A 60 -0.53 2.70 2.65
C ALA A 60 -1.55 2.48 3.76
N ILE A 61 -1.33 3.14 4.89
CA ILE A 61 -2.31 3.30 5.96
C ILE A 61 -3.26 4.43 5.56
N GLY A 62 -4.55 4.20 5.70
CA GLY A 62 -5.56 5.24 5.60
C GLY A 62 -6.36 5.26 4.31
N ALA A 63 -6.45 6.41 3.64
CA ALA A 63 -7.35 6.62 2.51
C ALA A 63 -7.03 5.73 1.30
N ALA A 64 -8.07 5.19 0.66
CA ALA A 64 -7.97 4.58 -0.66
C ALA A 64 -8.52 5.53 -1.73
N TYR A 65 -8.10 5.32 -2.98
CA TYR A 65 -8.54 6.13 -4.11
C TYR A 65 -9.76 5.51 -4.80
N ALA A 66 -10.75 6.33 -5.12
CA ALA A 66 -11.97 5.89 -5.81
C ALA A 66 -11.67 5.19 -7.15
N THR A 67 -10.62 5.60 -7.83
CA THR A 67 -10.15 4.99 -9.09
C THR A 67 -9.71 3.53 -8.95
N SER A 68 -9.50 3.04 -7.74
CA SER A 68 -9.20 1.63 -7.46
C SER A 68 -10.46 0.73 -7.43
N VAL A 69 -11.65 1.33 -7.56
CA VAL A 69 -12.94 0.63 -7.66
C VAL A 69 -13.46 0.77 -9.07
N GLU A 70 -13.94 -0.31 -9.68
CA GLU A 70 -14.56 -0.26 -11.02
C GLU A 70 -15.76 0.70 -11.02
N GLY A 71 -15.72 1.73 -11.89
CA GLY A 71 -16.72 2.80 -11.91
C GLY A 71 -16.66 3.77 -10.73
N GLY A 72 -15.68 3.64 -9.85
CA GLY A 72 -15.60 4.40 -8.60
C GLY A 72 -15.48 5.92 -8.77
N ALA A 73 -14.97 6.39 -9.92
CA ALA A 73 -14.90 7.82 -10.21
C ALA A 73 -16.26 8.52 -10.27
N ASP A 74 -17.32 7.76 -10.61
CA ASP A 74 -18.69 8.25 -10.74
C ASP A 74 -19.57 7.88 -9.51
N MET A 75 -19.01 7.17 -8.52
CA MET A 75 -19.72 6.72 -7.32
C MET A 75 -19.81 7.81 -6.27
N THR A 76 -20.91 7.82 -5.55
CA THR A 76 -21.08 8.60 -4.30
C THR A 76 -20.22 8.02 -3.18
N GLU A 77 -20.00 8.79 -2.12
CA GLU A 77 -19.28 8.35 -0.91
C GLU A 77 -19.90 7.11 -0.27
N GLU A 78 -21.23 7.03 -0.25
CA GLU A 78 -22.00 5.88 0.27
C GLU A 78 -21.76 4.62 -0.56
N GLU A 79 -21.75 4.76 -1.88
CA GLU A 79 -21.49 3.65 -2.81
C GLU A 79 -20.03 3.17 -2.70
N LEU A 80 -19.07 4.07 -2.65
CA LEU A 80 -17.65 3.74 -2.43
C LEU A 80 -17.44 2.99 -1.12
N LYS A 81 -18.08 3.46 -0.05
CA LYS A 81 -18.03 2.79 1.25
C LYS A 81 -18.68 1.41 1.22
N ALA A 82 -19.80 1.26 0.52
CA ALA A 82 -20.47 -0.04 0.31
C ALA A 82 -19.61 -1.00 -0.52
N ALA A 83 -18.82 -0.48 -1.48
CA ALA A 83 -17.83 -1.22 -2.25
C ALA A 83 -16.57 -1.59 -1.45
N GLY A 84 -16.47 -1.15 -0.19
CA GLY A 84 -15.35 -1.47 0.69
C GLY A 84 -14.18 -0.49 0.66
N LEU A 85 -14.33 0.65 -0.04
CA LEU A 85 -13.29 1.68 -0.08
C LEU A 85 -13.05 2.26 1.31
N ASN A 86 -11.79 2.26 1.76
CA ASN A 86 -11.45 2.89 3.03
C ASN A 86 -11.32 4.42 2.87
N ARG A 87 -12.09 5.13 3.68
CA ARG A 87 -12.02 6.60 3.78
C ARG A 87 -11.22 7.00 5.01
N SER A 88 -10.32 7.93 4.86
CA SER A 88 -9.48 8.43 5.96
C SER A 88 -9.05 9.88 5.70
N ASP A 89 -8.68 10.56 6.79
CA ASP A 89 -8.10 11.90 6.74
C ASP A 89 -6.59 11.87 6.43
N VAL A 90 -6.01 10.67 6.41
CA VAL A 90 -4.58 10.45 6.14
C VAL A 90 -4.36 9.35 5.11
N HIS A 91 -3.23 9.43 4.41
CA HIS A 91 -2.68 8.40 3.53
C HIS A 91 -1.17 8.40 3.74
N VAL A 92 -0.64 7.30 4.25
CA VAL A 92 0.80 7.22 4.60
C VAL A 92 1.36 5.89 4.15
N ASP A 93 2.31 5.96 3.21
CA ASP A 93 2.99 4.83 2.63
C ASP A 93 4.08 4.30 3.55
N PHE A 94 4.27 2.99 3.50
CA PHE A 94 5.41 2.33 4.12
C PHE A 94 5.91 1.20 3.21
N MET A 95 7.23 1.19 3.00
CA MET A 95 7.87 0.26 2.09
C MET A 95 7.95 -1.13 2.71
N ILE A 96 7.64 -2.15 1.91
CA ILE A 96 7.72 -3.57 2.29
C ILE A 96 8.55 -4.39 1.30
N GLY A 97 8.86 -3.84 0.13
CA GLY A 97 9.56 -4.53 -0.94
C GLY A 97 11.06 -4.68 -0.70
N SER A 98 11.64 -5.66 -1.38
CA SER A 98 13.08 -5.90 -1.43
C SER A 98 13.44 -6.74 -2.67
N ASN A 99 14.72 -6.79 -2.99
CA ASN A 99 15.27 -7.67 -4.04
C ASN A 99 15.16 -9.18 -3.74
N GLN A 100 14.56 -9.55 -2.62
CA GLN A 100 14.31 -10.97 -2.25
C GLN A 100 12.82 -11.26 -2.15
N MET A 101 11.96 -10.29 -2.39
CA MET A 101 10.51 -10.44 -2.23
C MET A 101 9.92 -11.36 -3.28
N ASN A 102 9.09 -12.30 -2.84
CA ASN A 102 8.29 -13.15 -3.71
C ASN A 102 6.80 -12.89 -3.43
N ILE A 103 6.02 -12.76 -4.49
CA ILE A 103 4.57 -12.54 -4.41
C ILE A 103 3.87 -13.57 -5.28
N ASP A 104 2.87 -14.24 -4.71
CA ASP A 104 1.96 -15.12 -5.43
C ASP A 104 0.55 -14.55 -5.41
N GLY A 105 -0.10 -14.53 -6.57
CA GLY A 105 -1.55 -14.37 -6.65
C GLY A 105 -2.22 -15.70 -6.29
N ILE A 106 -3.27 -15.65 -5.46
CA ILE A 106 -4.03 -16.81 -5.06
C ILE A 106 -5.43 -16.72 -5.65
N HIS A 107 -5.79 -17.68 -6.51
CA HIS A 107 -7.14 -17.80 -7.06
C HIS A 107 -8.14 -18.29 -6.02
N HIS A 108 -9.42 -18.13 -6.28
CA HIS A 108 -10.49 -18.61 -5.40
C HIS A 108 -10.49 -20.12 -5.17
N ASP A 109 -9.96 -20.90 -6.10
CA ASP A 109 -9.78 -22.36 -6.00
C ASP A 109 -8.52 -22.76 -5.20
N GLY A 110 -7.74 -21.77 -4.73
CA GLY A 110 -6.51 -21.97 -3.97
C GLY A 110 -5.26 -22.17 -4.84
N SER A 111 -5.40 -22.21 -6.17
CA SER A 111 -4.23 -22.27 -7.06
C SER A 111 -3.41 -20.97 -6.97
N ARG A 112 -2.09 -21.09 -7.20
CA ARG A 112 -1.16 -19.97 -7.06
C ARG A 112 -0.52 -19.65 -8.40
N VAL A 113 -0.41 -18.36 -8.70
CA VAL A 113 0.30 -17.82 -9.85
C VAL A 113 1.40 -16.91 -9.34
N PRO A 114 2.68 -17.13 -9.70
CA PRO A 114 3.74 -16.24 -9.30
C PRO A 114 3.58 -14.90 -10.01
N ILE A 115 3.69 -13.82 -9.24
CA ILE A 115 3.65 -12.44 -9.74
C ILE A 115 5.06 -11.83 -9.66
N PHE A 116 5.72 -11.99 -8.51
CA PHE A 116 7.10 -11.55 -8.26
C PHE A 116 7.97 -12.72 -7.84
N ARG A 117 9.23 -12.70 -8.30
CA ARG A 117 10.33 -13.51 -7.77
C ARG A 117 11.58 -12.65 -7.67
N ASN A 118 12.26 -12.73 -6.53
CA ASN A 118 13.47 -11.94 -6.27
C ASN A 118 13.27 -10.44 -6.53
N GLY A 119 12.14 -9.90 -6.09
CA GLY A 119 11.83 -8.49 -6.18
C GLY A 119 11.37 -7.98 -7.55
N ASP A 120 11.25 -8.83 -8.57
CA ASP A 120 10.89 -8.42 -9.93
C ASP A 120 9.72 -9.24 -10.49
N TRP A 121 9.10 -8.69 -11.54
CA TRP A 121 7.99 -9.31 -12.25
C TRP A 121 8.41 -10.63 -12.91
N VAL A 122 7.50 -11.63 -12.87
CA VAL A 122 7.66 -12.91 -13.59
C VAL A 122 6.44 -13.25 -14.45
N ILE A 123 5.54 -12.28 -14.63
CA ILE A 123 4.33 -12.34 -15.48
C ILE A 123 4.56 -11.63 -16.81
#